data_364803e76a616077f0359d5336bc1b87
#
_entry.id   364803e76a616077f0359d5336bc1b87
#
_cell.length_a   1.000
_cell.length_b   1.000
_cell.length_c   1.000
_cell.angle_alpha   90.00
_cell.angle_beta   90.00
_cell.angle_gamma   90.00
#
_symmetry.space_group_name_H-M   'P 1'
#
loop_
_entity.id
_entity.type
_entity.pdbx_description
1 polymer ?
#
loop_
_entity_poly.entity_id
_entity_poly.type
_entity_poly.pdbx_seq_one_letter_code
_entity_poly.pdbx_strand_id
1 'polypeptide(L)'
;MTALNVLFLCTHNSARSILSEALLNDMAPGRFHAYSAGSSPRDHQQPNPLGLEVLRAAGISTEGLRSKSWDEFAAPGAPVMDLIITVCDNAAGEVCPIWPGHPATAHWGYADPSAGDGTDDEKREAFRKTLHAIHQRLELLINLPADKLEKTLLQHTARELSRAAATP
;
A
#
# COMPACT_ATOMS: atom_id res chain seq x y z
N MET A 1 8.57 -11.18 -18.61
CA MET A 1 7.40 -11.23 -17.72
C MET A 1 6.82 -9.84 -17.54
N THR A 2 5.50 -9.74 -17.63
CA THR A 2 4.80 -8.50 -17.39
C THR A 2 4.80 -8.20 -15.89
N ALA A 3 5.05 -6.95 -15.50
CA ALA A 3 4.97 -6.54 -14.11
C ALA A 3 3.54 -6.69 -13.56
N LEU A 4 3.41 -7.08 -12.31
CA LEU A 4 2.12 -7.17 -11.64
C LEU A 4 1.73 -5.81 -11.06
N ASN A 5 0.50 -5.40 -11.28
CA ASN A 5 -0.03 -4.15 -10.76
C ASN A 5 -0.67 -4.37 -9.39
N VAL A 6 -0.19 -3.64 -8.39
CA VAL A 6 -0.66 -3.73 -7.00
C VAL A 6 -1.18 -2.38 -6.56
N LEU A 7 -2.40 -2.34 -6.04
CA LEU A 7 -3.01 -1.12 -5.52
C LEU A 7 -3.13 -1.22 -4.00
N PHE A 8 -2.54 -0.26 -3.29
CA PHE A 8 -2.65 -0.15 -1.84
C PHE A 8 -3.72 0.87 -1.50
N LEU A 9 -4.68 0.48 -0.67
CA LEU A 9 -5.81 1.32 -0.27
C LEU A 9 -5.79 1.65 1.21
N CYS A 10 -6.07 2.92 1.53
CA CYS A 10 -6.41 3.35 2.87
C CYS A 10 -7.50 4.42 2.77
N THR A 11 -7.87 5.07 3.87
CA THR A 11 -8.98 6.03 3.85
C THR A 11 -8.63 7.32 3.11
N HIS A 12 -7.54 7.98 3.52
CA HIS A 12 -7.19 9.31 2.98
C HIS A 12 -6.08 9.29 1.92
N ASN A 13 -5.36 8.20 1.79
CA ASN A 13 -4.19 8.10 0.91
C ASN A 13 -3.12 9.16 1.27
N SER A 14 -2.80 9.24 2.55
CA SER A 14 -1.80 10.21 3.02
C SER A 14 -0.58 9.59 3.66
N ALA A 15 -0.69 8.41 4.27
CA ALA A 15 0.40 7.78 5.02
C ALA A 15 0.65 6.33 4.60
N ARG A 16 -0.06 5.37 5.18
CA ARG A 16 0.23 3.94 5.02
C ARG A 16 0.25 3.45 3.58
N SER A 17 -0.72 3.85 2.77
CA SER A 17 -0.76 3.47 1.36
C SER A 17 0.33 4.14 0.54
N ILE A 18 0.67 5.38 0.86
CA ILE A 18 1.76 6.12 0.20
C ILE A 18 3.11 5.44 0.49
N LEU A 19 3.36 5.07 1.76
CA LEU A 19 4.58 4.35 2.12
C LEU A 19 4.69 3.01 1.37
N SER A 20 3.56 2.30 1.27
CA SER A 20 3.51 1.00 0.60
C SER A 20 3.80 1.11 -0.89
N GLU A 21 3.20 2.08 -1.57
CA GLU A 21 3.46 2.36 -2.99
C GLU A 21 4.93 2.66 -3.23
N ALA A 22 5.49 3.60 -2.47
CA ALA A 22 6.89 4.02 -2.63
C ALA A 22 7.86 2.86 -2.39
N LEU A 23 7.62 2.08 -1.34
CA LEU A 23 8.47 0.94 -0.99
C LEU A 23 8.46 -0.14 -2.06
N LEU A 24 7.28 -0.57 -2.51
CA LEU A 24 7.21 -1.67 -3.48
C LEU A 24 7.87 -1.28 -4.82
N ASN A 25 7.66 -0.05 -5.25
CA ASN A 25 8.31 0.44 -6.48
C ASN A 25 9.83 0.53 -6.34
N ASP A 26 10.32 0.81 -5.13
CA ASP A 26 11.76 0.84 -4.84
C ASP A 26 12.36 -0.56 -4.75
N MET A 27 11.67 -1.49 -4.08
CA MET A 27 12.18 -2.82 -3.79
C MET A 27 12.18 -3.76 -5.00
N ALA A 28 11.20 -3.63 -5.89
CA ALA A 28 11.03 -4.59 -6.98
C ALA A 28 10.62 -3.90 -8.30
N PRO A 29 11.45 -2.95 -8.78
CA PRO A 29 11.17 -2.30 -10.06
C PRO A 29 11.19 -3.34 -11.20
N GLY A 30 10.23 -3.22 -12.10
CA GLY A 30 10.12 -4.15 -13.23
C GLY A 30 9.36 -5.43 -12.92
N ARG A 31 9.26 -5.82 -11.66
CA ARG A 31 8.51 -6.99 -11.25
C ARG A 31 7.11 -6.63 -10.74
N PHE A 32 6.99 -5.51 -10.07
CA PHE A 32 5.74 -4.95 -9.58
C PHE A 32 5.62 -3.49 -9.95
N HIS A 33 4.41 -3.06 -10.27
CA HIS A 33 4.04 -1.64 -10.36
C HIS A 33 3.07 -1.36 -9.23
N ALA A 34 3.47 -0.53 -8.28
CA ALA A 34 2.64 -0.18 -7.14
C ALA A 34 1.93 1.15 -7.34
N TYR A 35 0.68 1.18 -6.91
CA TYR A 35 -0.18 2.37 -6.91
C TYR A 35 -0.80 2.50 -5.54
N SER A 36 -1.32 3.66 -5.19
CA SER A 36 -2.07 3.85 -3.96
C SER A 36 -3.25 4.79 -4.18
N ALA A 37 -4.27 4.64 -3.36
CA ALA A 37 -5.46 5.49 -3.40
C ALA A 37 -6.18 5.47 -2.06
N GLY A 38 -7.12 6.40 -1.89
CA GLY A 38 -7.96 6.47 -0.71
C GLY A 38 -9.42 6.30 -1.05
N SER A 39 -10.18 5.71 -0.14
CA SER A 39 -11.63 5.59 -0.28
C SER A 39 -12.33 6.94 -0.07
N SER A 40 -11.75 7.81 0.77
CA SER A 40 -12.30 9.12 1.11
C SER A 40 -11.19 10.14 1.36
N PRO A 41 -10.41 10.51 0.33
CA PRO A 41 -9.41 11.55 0.52
C PRO A 41 -10.10 12.89 0.78
N ARG A 42 -9.49 13.72 1.60
CA ARG A 42 -10.01 15.07 1.88
C ARG A 42 -9.75 15.96 0.67
N ASP A 43 -10.51 17.05 0.56
CA ASP A 43 -10.26 18.06 -0.47
C ASP A 43 -8.81 18.56 -0.34
N HIS A 44 -8.10 18.60 -1.46
CA HIS A 44 -6.69 19.00 -1.50
C HIS A 44 -5.78 18.14 -0.63
N GLN A 45 -6.13 16.88 -0.42
CA GLN A 45 -5.33 15.94 0.38
C GLN A 45 -3.92 15.82 -0.21
N GLN A 46 -2.91 15.89 0.68
CA GLN A 46 -1.51 15.71 0.31
C GLN A 46 -0.92 14.55 1.10
N PRO A 47 0.12 13.89 0.57
CA PRO A 47 0.87 12.92 1.37
C PRO A 47 1.42 13.58 2.64
N ASN A 48 1.44 12.83 3.74
CA ASN A 48 1.90 13.34 5.01
C ASN A 48 3.38 13.74 4.92
N PRO A 49 3.74 14.99 5.30
CA PRO A 49 5.13 15.45 5.19
C PRO A 49 6.14 14.61 5.97
N LEU A 50 5.77 14.11 7.14
CA LEU A 50 6.66 13.25 7.95
C LEU A 50 6.88 11.91 7.27
N GLY A 51 5.86 11.37 6.61
CA GLY A 51 5.99 10.15 5.81
C GLY A 51 6.96 10.33 4.65
N LEU A 52 6.84 11.45 3.93
CA LEU A 52 7.75 11.76 2.83
C LEU A 52 9.19 11.95 3.34
N GLU A 53 9.36 12.61 4.48
CA GLU A 53 10.66 12.80 5.11
C GLU A 53 11.31 11.47 5.47
N VAL A 54 10.55 10.55 6.05
CA VAL A 54 11.05 9.23 6.43
C VAL A 54 11.45 8.42 5.19
N LEU A 55 10.67 8.50 4.11
CA LEU A 55 11.03 7.86 2.85
C LEU A 55 12.35 8.39 2.29
N ARG A 56 12.50 9.71 2.25
CA ARG A 56 13.73 10.35 1.76
C ARG A 56 14.95 9.96 2.61
N ALA A 57 14.78 9.93 3.93
CA ALA A 57 15.85 9.52 4.84
C ALA A 57 16.27 8.07 4.63
N ALA A 58 15.37 7.23 4.15
CA ALA A 58 15.66 5.83 3.82
C ALA A 58 16.19 5.64 2.39
N GLY A 59 16.37 6.72 1.64
CA GLY A 59 16.85 6.67 0.26
C GLY A 59 15.80 6.27 -0.76
N ILE A 60 14.53 6.37 -0.40
CA ILE A 60 13.41 5.98 -1.28
C ILE A 60 12.84 7.21 -1.97
N SER A 61 12.68 7.14 -3.30
CA SER A 61 12.15 8.26 -4.08
C SER A 61 10.71 8.60 -3.70
N THR A 62 10.43 9.89 -3.56
CA THR A 62 9.08 10.40 -3.32
C THR A 62 8.48 11.05 -4.56
N GLU A 63 9.18 10.95 -5.69
CA GLU A 63 8.73 11.56 -6.94
C GLU A 63 7.42 10.93 -7.41
N GLY A 64 6.47 11.78 -7.78
CA GLY A 64 5.18 11.34 -8.30
C GLY A 64 4.17 10.89 -7.24
N LEU A 65 4.54 10.86 -5.97
CA LEU A 65 3.60 10.49 -4.91
C LEU A 65 2.55 11.60 -4.73
N ARG A 66 1.28 11.19 -4.77
CA ARG A 66 0.16 12.12 -4.58
C ARG A 66 -1.03 11.40 -3.96
N SER A 67 -1.81 12.12 -3.18
CA SER A 67 -3.06 11.58 -2.63
C SER A 67 -4.16 11.65 -3.68
N LYS A 68 -4.95 10.59 -3.80
CA LYS A 68 -5.98 10.49 -4.83
C LYS A 68 -7.09 9.52 -4.41
N SER A 69 -8.25 9.67 -5.05
CA SER A 69 -9.38 8.77 -4.83
C SER A 69 -9.19 7.46 -5.58
N TRP A 70 -9.68 6.37 -5.00
CA TRP A 70 -9.71 5.06 -5.66
C TRP A 70 -10.56 5.06 -6.95
N ASP A 71 -11.43 6.05 -7.12
CA ASP A 71 -12.22 6.19 -8.34
C ASP A 71 -11.37 6.32 -9.60
N GLU A 72 -10.15 6.88 -9.46
CA GLU A 72 -9.21 6.95 -10.58
C GLU A 72 -8.88 5.59 -11.17
N PHE A 73 -8.83 4.56 -10.32
CA PHE A 73 -8.44 3.21 -10.73
C PHE A 73 -9.63 2.34 -11.12
N ALA A 74 -10.85 2.79 -10.85
CA ALA A 74 -12.08 2.14 -11.30
C ALA A 74 -12.58 2.69 -12.63
N ALA A 75 -11.99 3.79 -13.10
CA ALA A 75 -12.40 4.46 -14.33
C ALA A 75 -11.95 3.69 -15.58
N PRO A 76 -12.68 3.83 -16.72
CA PRO A 76 -12.23 3.24 -17.98
C PRO A 76 -10.85 3.77 -18.37
N GLY A 77 -9.98 2.87 -18.83
CA GLY A 77 -8.61 3.23 -19.22
C GLY A 77 -7.61 3.22 -18.10
N ALA A 78 -8.04 3.03 -16.85
CA ALA A 78 -7.13 2.89 -15.72
C ALA A 78 -6.33 1.58 -15.82
N PRO A 79 -5.12 1.52 -15.21
CA PRO A 79 -4.37 0.27 -15.17
C PRO A 79 -5.20 -0.83 -14.49
N VAL A 80 -5.15 -2.04 -15.07
CA VAL A 80 -5.85 -3.19 -14.48
C VAL A 80 -5.01 -3.73 -13.33
N MET A 81 -5.61 -3.83 -12.14
CA MET A 81 -4.92 -4.32 -10.94
C MET A 81 -4.93 -5.84 -10.88
N ASP A 82 -3.81 -6.42 -10.49
CA ASP A 82 -3.68 -7.86 -10.24
C ASP A 82 -3.94 -8.17 -8.77
N LEU A 83 -3.59 -7.26 -7.87
CA LEU A 83 -3.75 -7.43 -6.43
C LEU A 83 -4.12 -6.08 -5.82
N ILE A 84 -5.10 -6.10 -4.91
CA ILE A 84 -5.47 -4.93 -4.11
C ILE A 84 -5.27 -5.27 -2.64
N ILE A 85 -4.50 -4.44 -1.94
CA ILE A 85 -4.20 -4.62 -0.53
C ILE A 85 -4.71 -3.41 0.25
N THR A 86 -5.64 -3.63 1.19
CA THR A 86 -6.04 -2.58 2.12
C THR A 86 -5.07 -2.54 3.29
N VAL A 87 -4.61 -1.35 3.65
CA VAL A 87 -3.57 -1.17 4.67
C VAL A 87 -4.07 -0.42 5.91
N CYS A 88 -5.33 -0.06 5.95
CA CYS A 88 -5.98 0.48 7.15
C CYS A 88 -7.34 -0.18 7.33
N ASP A 89 -7.79 -0.29 8.59
CA ASP A 89 -9.02 -1.02 8.92
C ASP A 89 -10.28 -0.38 8.33
N ASN A 90 -10.30 0.95 8.25
CA ASN A 90 -11.46 1.68 7.72
C ASN A 90 -11.71 1.35 6.24
N ALA A 91 -10.67 1.30 5.43
CA ALA A 91 -10.81 0.97 4.01
C ALA A 91 -11.31 -0.45 3.79
N ALA A 92 -10.95 -1.39 4.65
CA ALA A 92 -11.39 -2.78 4.57
C ALA A 92 -12.89 -2.93 4.82
N GLY A 93 -13.48 -2.03 5.63
CA GLY A 93 -14.90 -2.07 5.97
C GLY A 93 -15.81 -1.31 5.00
N GLU A 94 -15.25 -0.64 4.01
CA GLU A 94 -16.02 0.17 3.07
C GLU A 94 -16.47 -0.63 1.84
N VAL A 95 -17.54 -0.16 1.19
CA VAL A 95 -18.01 -0.78 -0.05
C VAL A 95 -17.07 -0.39 -1.17
N CYS A 96 -16.34 -1.37 -1.69
CA CYS A 96 -15.38 -1.14 -2.77
C CYS A 96 -16.06 -0.99 -4.12
N PRO A 97 -15.51 -0.17 -5.02
CA PRO A 97 -15.94 -0.15 -6.42
C PRO A 97 -15.73 -1.52 -7.08
N ILE A 98 -16.41 -1.73 -8.19
CA ILE A 98 -16.14 -2.92 -9.02
C ILE A 98 -14.87 -2.63 -9.82
N TRP A 99 -13.83 -3.44 -9.58
CA TRP A 99 -12.54 -3.26 -10.22
C TRP A 99 -12.47 -4.02 -11.53
N PRO A 100 -12.00 -3.39 -12.63
CA PRO A 100 -11.76 -4.12 -13.87
C PRO A 100 -10.77 -5.27 -13.67
N GLY A 101 -11.05 -6.42 -14.30
CA GLY A 101 -10.15 -7.57 -14.27
C GLY A 101 -10.26 -8.46 -13.03
N HIS A 102 -11.17 -8.17 -12.11
CA HIS A 102 -11.40 -8.97 -10.90
C HIS A 102 -10.10 -9.29 -10.13
N PRO A 103 -9.40 -8.27 -9.58
CA PRO A 103 -8.13 -8.48 -8.90
C PRO A 103 -8.27 -9.33 -7.64
N ALA A 104 -7.19 -10.00 -7.26
CA ALA A 104 -7.09 -10.62 -5.94
C ALA A 104 -7.10 -9.52 -4.87
N THR A 105 -7.61 -9.82 -3.67
CA THR A 105 -7.69 -8.85 -2.57
C THR A 105 -7.12 -9.41 -1.28
N ALA A 106 -6.50 -8.55 -0.49
CA ALA A 106 -5.98 -8.91 0.84
C ALA A 106 -6.06 -7.69 1.76
N HIS A 107 -5.97 -7.93 3.05
CA HIS A 107 -5.95 -6.85 4.06
C HIS A 107 -4.69 -7.00 4.92
N TRP A 108 -3.84 -5.96 4.89
CA TRP A 108 -2.64 -5.87 5.72
C TRP A 108 -2.78 -4.62 6.61
N GLY A 109 -3.41 -4.76 7.77
CA GLY A 109 -3.64 -3.63 8.65
C GLY A 109 -2.38 -3.14 9.35
N TYR A 110 -2.23 -1.83 9.48
CA TYR A 110 -1.18 -1.16 10.24
C TYR A 110 -1.82 -0.05 11.06
N ALA A 111 -1.28 0.20 12.26
CA ALA A 111 -1.69 1.36 13.03
C ALA A 111 -1.34 2.65 12.29
N ASP A 112 -2.18 3.68 12.42
CA ASP A 112 -1.94 4.97 11.76
C ASP A 112 -0.75 5.68 12.43
N PRO A 113 0.38 5.86 11.72
CA PRO A 113 1.55 6.52 12.32
C PRO A 113 1.38 8.01 12.54
N SER A 114 0.34 8.62 11.94
CA SER A 114 0.06 10.05 12.12
C SER A 114 -0.93 10.34 13.24
N ALA A 115 -1.51 9.30 13.84
CA ALA A 115 -2.53 9.44 14.87
C ALA A 115 -1.92 9.89 16.21
N GLY A 116 -2.77 10.54 17.03
CA GLY A 116 -2.39 10.95 18.38
C GLY A 116 -1.79 12.33 18.46
N ASP A 117 -1.45 12.73 19.69
CA ASP A 117 -0.98 14.09 20.03
C ASP A 117 0.53 14.14 20.28
N GLY A 118 1.29 13.16 19.79
CA GLY A 118 2.73 13.10 19.97
C GLY A 118 3.47 14.23 19.26
N THR A 119 4.72 14.41 19.63
CA THR A 119 5.61 15.36 18.96
C THR A 119 5.93 14.89 17.56
N ASP A 120 6.50 15.76 16.73
CA ASP A 120 6.94 15.41 15.39
C ASP A 120 7.99 14.28 15.43
N ASP A 121 8.90 14.31 16.41
CA ASP A 121 9.91 13.25 16.55
C ASP A 121 9.27 11.90 16.90
N GLU A 122 8.27 11.90 17.77
CA GLU A 122 7.53 10.69 18.11
C GLU A 122 6.77 10.15 16.89
N LYS A 123 6.17 11.02 16.10
CA LYS A 123 5.47 10.65 14.87
C LYS A 123 6.43 10.14 13.81
N ARG A 124 7.63 10.76 13.66
CA ARG A 124 8.67 10.26 12.75
C ARG A 124 9.07 8.83 13.10
N GLU A 125 9.23 8.56 14.38
CA GLU A 125 9.56 7.21 14.85
C GLU A 125 8.44 6.23 14.53
N ALA A 126 7.18 6.64 14.71
CA ALA A 126 6.03 5.82 14.34
C ALA A 126 6.01 5.53 12.84
N PHE A 127 6.33 6.52 12.00
CA PHE A 127 6.46 6.31 10.55
C PHE A 127 7.59 5.35 10.20
N ARG A 128 8.74 5.44 10.87
CA ARG A 128 9.85 4.51 10.64
C ARG A 128 9.47 3.08 10.99
N LYS A 129 8.78 2.88 12.09
CA LYS A 129 8.29 1.56 12.52
C LYS A 129 7.29 0.99 11.53
N THR A 130 6.37 1.83 11.05
CA THR A 130 5.38 1.43 10.06
C THR A 130 6.05 1.07 8.74
N LEU A 131 7.02 1.87 8.29
CA LEU A 131 7.78 1.61 7.08
C LEU A 131 8.50 0.26 7.17
N HIS A 132 9.12 -0.02 8.31
CA HIS A 132 9.81 -1.29 8.55
C HIS A 132 8.84 -2.48 8.51
N ALA A 133 7.67 -2.35 9.14
CA ALA A 133 6.66 -3.41 9.13
C ALA A 133 6.14 -3.69 7.72
N ILE A 134 5.91 -2.63 6.93
CA ILE A 134 5.50 -2.77 5.53
C ILE A 134 6.60 -3.46 4.72
N HIS A 135 7.84 -3.03 4.91
CA HIS A 135 9.01 -3.60 4.24
C HIS A 135 9.10 -5.12 4.46
N GLN A 136 8.91 -5.57 5.70
CA GLN A 136 8.97 -7.00 6.03
C GLN A 136 7.95 -7.82 5.26
N ARG A 137 6.70 -7.35 5.17
CA ARG A 137 5.66 -8.04 4.41
C ARG A 137 5.92 -8.02 2.91
N LEU A 138 6.36 -6.88 2.38
CA LEU A 138 6.68 -6.76 0.96
C LEU A 138 7.85 -7.66 0.57
N GLU A 139 8.83 -7.80 1.44
CA GLU A 139 9.98 -8.68 1.21
C GLU A 139 9.51 -10.14 1.02
N LEU A 140 8.57 -10.59 1.84
CA LEU A 140 7.99 -11.92 1.70
C LEU A 140 7.23 -12.07 0.38
N LEU A 141 6.45 -11.05 0.00
CA LEU A 141 5.71 -11.06 -1.25
C LEU A 141 6.64 -11.10 -2.46
N ILE A 142 7.68 -10.27 -2.46
CA ILE A 142 8.64 -10.15 -3.56
C ILE A 142 9.42 -11.46 -3.76
N ASN A 143 9.69 -12.18 -2.69
CA ASN A 143 10.49 -13.40 -2.73
C ASN A 143 9.67 -14.65 -3.11
N LEU A 144 8.39 -14.51 -3.44
CA LEU A 144 7.58 -15.63 -3.90
C LEU A 144 8.07 -16.10 -5.27
N PRO A 145 8.11 -17.44 -5.51
CA PRO A 145 8.41 -17.97 -6.83
C PRO A 145 7.39 -17.52 -7.88
N ALA A 146 7.80 -17.47 -9.13
CA ALA A 146 6.94 -17.01 -10.22
C ALA A 146 5.62 -17.78 -10.34
N ASP A 147 5.64 -19.09 -10.06
CA ASP A 147 4.43 -19.92 -10.09
C ASP A 147 3.43 -19.57 -9.00
N LYS A 148 3.87 -18.96 -7.90
CA LYS A 148 3.01 -18.50 -6.81
C LYS A 148 2.38 -17.13 -7.10
N LEU A 149 2.77 -16.49 -8.19
CA LEU A 149 2.25 -15.17 -8.56
C LEU A 149 1.02 -15.26 -9.48
N GLU A 150 0.48 -16.46 -9.72
CA GLU A 150 -0.81 -16.59 -10.37
C GLU A 150 -1.91 -16.02 -9.48
N LYS A 151 -2.96 -15.46 -10.10
CA LYS A 151 -3.98 -14.68 -9.39
C LYS A 151 -4.57 -15.39 -8.17
N THR A 152 -4.98 -16.66 -8.31
CA THR A 152 -5.59 -17.41 -7.21
C THR A 152 -4.58 -17.70 -6.10
N LEU A 153 -3.38 -18.11 -6.47
CA LEU A 153 -2.30 -18.38 -5.50
C LEU A 153 -1.83 -17.11 -4.83
N LEU A 154 -1.75 -16.00 -5.59
CA LEU A 154 -1.38 -14.69 -5.05
C LEU A 154 -2.37 -14.23 -3.97
N GLN A 155 -3.67 -14.38 -4.20
CA GLN A 155 -4.69 -14.01 -3.24
C GLN A 155 -4.54 -14.82 -1.95
N HIS A 156 -4.40 -16.14 -2.07
CA HIS A 156 -4.23 -17.03 -0.91
C HIS A 156 -2.97 -16.69 -0.13
N THR A 157 -1.86 -16.50 -0.80
CA THR A 157 -0.58 -16.20 -0.17
C THR A 157 -0.60 -14.83 0.49
N ALA A 158 -1.17 -13.82 -0.14
CA ALA A 158 -1.28 -12.48 0.45
C ALA A 158 -2.12 -12.51 1.73
N ARG A 159 -3.18 -13.31 1.77
CA ARG A 159 -3.99 -13.51 2.98
C ARG A 159 -3.21 -14.21 4.07
N GLU A 160 -2.41 -15.21 3.74
CA GLU A 160 -1.54 -15.89 4.71
C GLU A 160 -0.49 -14.95 5.30
N LEU A 161 0.12 -14.09 4.48
CA LEU A 161 1.08 -13.10 4.95
C LEU A 161 0.43 -12.12 5.93
N SER A 162 -0.82 -11.74 5.69
CA SER A 162 -1.58 -10.91 6.61
C SER A 162 -1.74 -11.58 7.98
N ARG A 163 -2.10 -12.86 8.00
CA ARG A 163 -2.26 -13.63 9.25
C ARG A 163 -0.94 -13.79 9.99
N ALA A 164 0.12 -14.13 9.27
CA ALA A 164 1.44 -14.34 9.88
C ALA A 164 1.96 -13.08 10.57
N ALA A 165 1.74 -11.91 9.95
CA ALA A 165 2.19 -10.63 10.51
C ALA A 165 1.30 -10.15 11.66
N ALA A 166 0.06 -10.65 11.77
CA ALA A 166 -0.84 -10.30 12.87
C ALA A 166 -0.54 -11.10 14.15
N THR A 167 0.28 -12.14 14.08
CA THR A 167 0.68 -12.94 15.23
C THR A 167 1.81 -12.23 15.98
N PRO A 168 1.64 -11.92 17.29
CA PRO A 168 2.69 -11.27 18.05
C PRO A 168 3.92 -12.15 18.22
#